data_8f34a282c2ddb58d0071e38164199734
#
_entry.id   8f34a282c2ddb58d0071e38164199734
#
_cell.length_a   1.000
_cell.length_b   1.000
_cell.length_c   1.000
_cell.angle_alpha   90.00
_cell.angle_beta   90.00
_cell.angle_gamma   90.00
#
_symmetry.space_group_name_H-M   'P 1'
#
loop_
_entity.id
_entity.type
_entity.pdbx_description
1 polymer ?
#
loop_
_entity_poly.entity_id
_entity_poly.type
_entity_poly.pdbx_seq_one_letter_code
_entity_poly.pdbx_strand_id
1 'polypeptide(L)'
;GTPSENEVLLAEEIVARVDPVQQVRLVSSGTEATMSAIRLARGFTGRSLVVKFAGHYHGHVDSLLVSAGSGLATFALPDSAGVPAEMAADTLVLPYNDVAALEAVFAARGGEIACLITEAAAGNMGVVPPDPGFTRALRRVTAQHGALLVSDEVMTGFRVSRAGWWGHEGVDVAPDLLTFGKVMGGGFPAAAFGGRADVMALLAPDGPVYQAGTLSGNPVATAAGLATLRACDDDLYARLGEVSRMIADAASAALSDAGVPHRVQWAGSMFSVFFREGAVRTYDDAREQDAAAFGRFFHAMLDAGVYLPPSAFESWFVSGAHDDDAVEHVLAALPGAARAAASVGATDR
;
A
#
# COMPACT_ATOMS: atom_id res chain seq x y z
N GLY A 1 4.42 -18.32 23.85
CA GLY A 1 5.63 -17.72 24.38
C GLY A 1 5.28 -16.69 25.46
N THR A 2 6.28 -16.20 26.13
CA THR A 2 6.10 -15.11 27.09
C THR A 2 6.33 -13.79 26.35
N PRO A 3 5.37 -12.84 26.36
CA PRO A 3 5.56 -11.55 25.70
C PRO A 3 6.71 -10.76 26.35
N SER A 4 7.44 -9.99 25.54
CA SER A 4 8.43 -9.05 26.01
C SER A 4 7.79 -7.69 26.29
N GLU A 5 8.44 -6.86 27.12
CA GLU A 5 7.96 -5.50 27.41
C GLU A 5 7.84 -4.66 26.12
N ASN A 6 8.84 -4.72 25.23
CA ASN A 6 8.80 -3.98 23.97
C ASN A 6 7.67 -4.43 23.03
N GLU A 7 7.27 -5.68 23.09
CA GLU A 7 6.13 -6.20 22.33
C GLU A 7 4.82 -5.53 22.80
N VAL A 8 4.62 -5.42 24.11
CA VAL A 8 3.45 -4.76 24.69
C VAL A 8 3.48 -3.26 24.34
N LEU A 9 4.61 -2.58 24.56
CA LEU A 9 4.76 -1.16 24.29
C LEU A 9 4.54 -0.83 22.78
N LEU A 10 5.01 -1.67 21.87
CA LEU A 10 4.77 -1.47 20.44
C LEU A 10 3.29 -1.66 20.09
N ALA A 11 2.63 -2.65 20.68
CA ALA A 11 1.19 -2.85 20.50
C ALA A 11 0.38 -1.65 21.01
N GLU A 12 0.71 -1.14 22.20
CA GLU A 12 0.09 0.06 22.77
C GLU A 12 0.32 1.30 21.91
N GLU A 13 1.52 1.47 21.35
CA GLU A 13 1.85 2.59 20.45
C GLU A 13 1.02 2.54 19.18
N ILE A 14 0.79 1.36 18.59
CA ILE A 14 -0.05 1.19 17.39
C ILE A 14 -1.50 1.54 17.71
N VAL A 15 -2.05 0.98 18.79
CA VAL A 15 -3.44 1.22 19.22
C VAL A 15 -3.67 2.70 19.56
N ALA A 16 -2.70 3.35 20.23
CA ALA A 16 -2.82 4.76 20.58
C ALA A 16 -2.77 5.71 19.36
N ARG A 17 -2.15 5.28 18.25
CA ARG A 17 -2.05 6.09 17.03
C ARG A 17 -3.22 5.92 16.08
N VAL A 18 -3.77 4.71 15.98
CA VAL A 18 -4.73 4.35 14.94
C VAL A 18 -6.06 3.96 15.59
N ASP A 19 -6.96 4.92 15.74
CA ASP A 19 -8.22 4.80 16.47
C ASP A 19 -9.07 3.55 16.14
N PRO A 20 -9.23 3.12 14.86
CA PRO A 20 -9.97 1.88 14.57
C PRO A 20 -9.34 0.60 15.12
N VAL A 21 -8.08 0.63 15.55
CA VAL A 21 -7.36 -0.55 16.05
C VAL A 21 -7.55 -0.68 17.55
N GLN A 22 -8.40 -1.64 17.97
CA GLN A 22 -8.65 -1.93 19.38
C GLN A 22 -7.74 -3.04 19.93
N GLN A 23 -7.30 -3.95 19.06
CA GLN A 23 -6.33 -5.01 19.35
C GLN A 23 -5.44 -5.24 18.16
N VAL A 24 -4.20 -5.67 18.41
CA VAL A 24 -3.17 -5.93 17.40
C VAL A 24 -2.46 -7.25 17.67
N ARG A 25 -2.08 -7.95 16.60
CA ARG A 25 -1.22 -9.13 16.62
C ARG A 25 0.02 -8.85 15.80
N LEU A 26 1.19 -9.02 16.40
CA LEU A 26 2.47 -8.87 15.71
C LEU A 26 2.78 -10.11 14.87
N VAL A 27 3.40 -9.87 13.72
CA VAL A 27 3.93 -10.86 12.77
C VAL A 27 5.26 -10.35 12.21
N SER A 28 5.91 -11.07 11.30
CA SER A 28 7.25 -10.71 10.83
C SER A 28 7.25 -10.00 9.47
N SER A 29 6.17 -10.06 8.70
CA SER A 29 6.09 -9.47 7.36
C SER A 29 4.69 -9.00 7.01
N GLY A 30 4.58 -8.06 6.04
CA GLY A 30 3.29 -7.63 5.49
C GLY A 30 2.50 -8.78 4.88
N THR A 31 3.18 -9.76 4.26
CA THR A 31 2.53 -10.98 3.73
C THR A 31 1.85 -11.79 4.84
N GLU A 32 2.53 -11.98 5.97
CA GLU A 32 1.92 -12.65 7.12
C GLU A 32 0.76 -11.86 7.71
N ALA A 33 0.85 -10.52 7.74
CA ALA A 33 -0.22 -9.66 8.22
C ALA A 33 -1.48 -9.78 7.36
N THR A 34 -1.36 -9.64 6.04
CA THR A 34 -2.49 -9.72 5.10
C THR A 34 -3.07 -11.13 5.03
N MET A 35 -2.23 -12.16 4.97
CA MET A 35 -2.65 -13.56 5.02
C MET A 35 -3.47 -13.87 6.29
N SER A 36 -3.00 -13.38 7.43
CA SER A 36 -3.66 -13.61 8.72
C SER A 36 -4.96 -12.82 8.85
N ALA A 37 -5.00 -11.57 8.37
CA ALA A 37 -6.20 -10.75 8.34
C ALA A 37 -7.30 -11.40 7.48
N ILE A 38 -6.96 -11.92 6.30
CA ILE A 38 -7.91 -12.64 5.44
C ILE A 38 -8.40 -13.93 6.10
N ARG A 39 -7.49 -14.74 6.69
CA ARG A 39 -7.90 -15.94 7.42
C ARG A 39 -8.86 -15.61 8.56
N LEU A 40 -8.59 -14.54 9.29
CA LEU A 40 -9.44 -14.06 10.37
C LEU A 40 -10.80 -13.61 9.85
N ALA A 41 -10.84 -12.86 8.74
CA ALA A 41 -12.07 -12.43 8.10
C ALA A 41 -12.94 -13.63 7.64
N ARG A 42 -12.32 -14.64 7.03
CA ARG A 42 -13.00 -15.90 6.68
C ARG A 42 -13.54 -16.63 7.93
N GLY A 43 -12.74 -16.69 8.98
CA GLY A 43 -13.17 -17.31 10.25
C GLY A 43 -14.32 -16.57 10.92
N PHE A 44 -14.33 -15.23 10.88
CA PHE A 44 -15.37 -14.39 11.46
C PHE A 44 -16.69 -14.47 10.68
N THR A 45 -16.62 -14.41 9.35
CA THR A 45 -17.82 -14.38 8.50
C THR A 45 -18.35 -15.76 8.12
N GLY A 46 -17.54 -16.81 8.23
CA GLY A 46 -17.85 -18.17 7.73
C GLY A 46 -17.91 -18.25 6.19
N ARG A 47 -17.31 -17.28 5.47
CA ARG A 47 -17.35 -17.15 4.02
C ARG A 47 -15.95 -17.30 3.42
N SER A 48 -15.85 -17.61 2.11
CA SER A 48 -14.57 -17.91 1.45
C SER A 48 -14.03 -16.81 0.56
N LEU A 49 -14.90 -16.06 -0.15
CA LEU A 49 -14.48 -15.15 -1.19
C LEU A 49 -13.79 -13.91 -0.63
N VAL A 50 -12.77 -13.46 -1.34
CA VAL A 50 -12.03 -12.22 -1.09
C VAL A 50 -12.14 -11.32 -2.32
N VAL A 51 -12.43 -10.05 -2.12
CA VAL A 51 -12.35 -9.02 -3.16
C VAL A 51 -11.06 -8.23 -2.99
N LYS A 52 -10.31 -8.02 -4.08
CA LYS A 52 -9.17 -7.09 -4.17
C LYS A 52 -9.24 -6.25 -5.44
N PHE A 53 -8.33 -5.30 -5.61
CA PHE A 53 -8.28 -4.46 -6.80
C PHE A 53 -7.07 -4.78 -7.69
N ALA A 54 -7.24 -4.60 -9.01
CA ALA A 54 -6.15 -4.66 -9.97
C ALA A 54 -5.09 -3.59 -9.64
N GLY A 55 -3.82 -3.97 -9.77
CA GLY A 55 -2.69 -3.10 -9.43
C GLY A 55 -2.33 -3.04 -7.95
N HIS A 56 -3.16 -3.59 -7.05
CA HIS A 56 -2.86 -3.69 -5.63
C HIS A 56 -2.04 -4.94 -5.31
N TYR A 57 -1.07 -4.77 -4.40
CA TYR A 57 -0.23 -5.86 -3.90
C TYR A 57 -0.42 -6.02 -2.39
N HIS A 58 -0.71 -7.24 -1.97
CA HIS A 58 -1.00 -7.58 -0.56
C HIS A 58 -0.12 -8.74 -0.06
N GLY A 59 1.14 -8.78 -0.47
CA GLY A 59 2.05 -9.89 -0.16
C GLY A 59 1.93 -11.05 -1.14
N HIS A 60 2.72 -12.10 -0.90
CA HIS A 60 2.93 -13.19 -1.86
C HIS A 60 2.30 -14.53 -1.46
N VAL A 61 1.20 -14.50 -0.70
CA VAL A 61 0.38 -15.69 -0.50
C VAL A 61 -0.36 -16.01 -1.81
N ASP A 62 -0.44 -17.29 -2.18
CA ASP A 62 -0.94 -17.73 -3.47
C ASP A 62 -2.30 -17.14 -3.86
N SER A 63 -3.24 -17.08 -2.91
CA SER A 63 -4.58 -16.52 -3.15
C SER A 63 -4.59 -15.02 -3.47
N LEU A 64 -3.49 -14.29 -3.23
CA LEU A 64 -3.37 -12.86 -3.53
C LEU A 64 -2.45 -12.56 -4.73
N LEU A 65 -1.70 -13.56 -5.22
CA LEU A 65 -0.91 -13.49 -6.46
C LEU A 65 -1.80 -13.78 -7.67
N VAL A 66 -2.75 -12.89 -7.89
CA VAL A 66 -3.82 -13.08 -8.88
C VAL A 66 -4.10 -11.77 -9.62
N SER A 67 -4.41 -11.89 -10.90
CA SER A 67 -4.82 -10.79 -11.78
C SER A 67 -6.28 -10.92 -12.22
N ALA A 68 -6.82 -9.86 -12.80
CA ALA A 68 -8.18 -9.85 -13.33
C ALA A 68 -8.33 -10.84 -14.49
N GLY A 69 -9.39 -11.69 -14.44
CA GLY A 69 -9.82 -12.49 -15.58
C GLY A 69 -10.57 -11.64 -16.63
N SER A 70 -10.97 -12.27 -17.73
CA SER A 70 -11.76 -11.60 -18.76
C SER A 70 -13.22 -11.43 -18.33
N GLY A 71 -13.60 -10.22 -17.89
CA GLY A 71 -14.98 -9.85 -17.52
C GLY A 71 -15.12 -9.33 -16.09
N LEU A 72 -16.17 -8.54 -15.84
CA LEU A 72 -16.43 -7.78 -14.61
C LEU A 72 -16.64 -8.62 -13.34
N ALA A 73 -16.94 -9.90 -13.46
CA ALA A 73 -17.26 -10.76 -12.32
C ALA A 73 -16.54 -12.13 -12.40
N THR A 74 -15.43 -12.19 -13.12
CA THR A 74 -14.71 -13.43 -13.38
C THR A 74 -13.74 -13.71 -12.25
N PHE A 75 -13.60 -14.99 -11.88
CA PHE A 75 -12.54 -15.42 -10.97
C PHE A 75 -11.16 -14.98 -11.46
N ALA A 76 -10.30 -14.63 -10.55
CA ALA A 76 -8.94 -14.23 -10.86
C ALA A 76 -8.15 -15.39 -11.49
N LEU A 77 -7.21 -15.02 -12.36
CA LEU A 77 -6.23 -15.96 -12.91
C LEU A 77 -4.93 -15.85 -12.10
N PRO A 78 -4.18 -16.97 -11.94
CA PRO A 78 -2.84 -16.90 -11.36
C PRO A 78 -1.95 -15.91 -12.13
N ASP A 79 -1.28 -15.02 -11.38
CA ASP A 79 -0.37 -13.99 -11.93
C ASP A 79 1.10 -14.38 -11.74
N SER A 80 1.34 -15.52 -11.12
CA SER A 80 2.67 -16.08 -10.90
C SER A 80 2.72 -17.55 -11.29
N ALA A 81 3.81 -17.95 -11.93
CA ALA A 81 4.12 -19.36 -12.11
C ALA A 81 4.20 -20.05 -10.73
N GLY A 82 3.64 -21.23 -10.63
CA GLY A 82 3.61 -22.01 -9.40
C GLY A 82 2.36 -21.81 -8.52
N VAL A 83 1.51 -20.84 -8.83
CA VAL A 83 0.21 -20.67 -8.14
C VAL A 83 -0.82 -21.60 -8.82
N PRO A 84 -1.39 -22.58 -8.10
CA PRO A 84 -2.47 -23.39 -8.64
C PRO A 84 -3.75 -22.60 -8.90
N ALA A 85 -4.51 -22.96 -9.93
CA ALA A 85 -5.75 -22.25 -10.27
C ALA A 85 -6.78 -22.28 -9.13
N GLU A 86 -6.82 -23.36 -8.37
CA GLU A 86 -7.71 -23.55 -7.22
C GLU A 86 -7.43 -22.53 -6.10
N MET A 87 -6.16 -22.11 -5.94
CA MET A 87 -5.79 -21.11 -4.95
C MET A 87 -6.24 -19.69 -5.37
N ALA A 88 -6.37 -19.45 -6.65
CA ALA A 88 -6.88 -18.19 -7.21
C ALA A 88 -8.42 -18.12 -7.20
N ALA A 89 -9.10 -19.26 -7.15
CA ALA A 89 -10.55 -19.37 -7.38
C ALA A 89 -11.42 -18.61 -6.39
N ASP A 90 -10.94 -18.40 -5.15
CA ASP A 90 -11.66 -17.69 -4.10
C ASP A 90 -11.37 -16.17 -4.08
N THR A 91 -10.66 -15.64 -5.07
CA THR A 91 -10.33 -14.21 -5.14
C THR A 91 -10.99 -13.56 -6.35
N LEU A 92 -11.66 -12.45 -6.12
CA LEU A 92 -12.28 -11.60 -7.15
C LEU A 92 -11.44 -10.32 -7.29
N VAL A 93 -11.02 -10.01 -8.52
CA VAL A 93 -10.23 -8.82 -8.81
C VAL A 93 -11.08 -7.80 -9.56
N LEU A 94 -11.24 -6.61 -9.00
CA LEU A 94 -12.03 -5.52 -9.56
C LEU A 94 -11.14 -4.38 -10.06
N PRO A 95 -11.60 -3.55 -10.99
CA PRO A 95 -10.95 -2.28 -11.29
C PRO A 95 -10.95 -1.37 -10.07
N TYR A 96 -9.82 -0.72 -9.78
CA TYR A 96 -9.73 0.28 -8.72
C TYR A 96 -10.50 1.55 -9.09
N ASN A 97 -11.09 2.23 -8.10
CA ASN A 97 -11.92 3.42 -8.27
C ASN A 97 -13.21 3.22 -9.08
N ASP A 98 -13.64 1.98 -9.32
CA ASP A 98 -14.90 1.65 -10.02
C ASP A 98 -15.98 1.23 -9.01
N VAL A 99 -16.78 2.20 -8.57
CA VAL A 99 -17.91 1.97 -7.64
C VAL A 99 -18.98 1.09 -8.28
N ALA A 100 -19.21 1.20 -9.61
CA ALA A 100 -20.25 0.42 -10.28
C ALA A 100 -19.88 -1.07 -10.34
N ALA A 101 -18.62 -1.39 -10.65
CA ALA A 101 -18.12 -2.77 -10.61
C ALA A 101 -18.18 -3.35 -9.18
N LEU A 102 -17.83 -2.54 -8.17
CA LEU A 102 -17.93 -2.92 -6.76
C LEU A 102 -19.37 -3.28 -6.39
N GLU A 103 -20.32 -2.41 -6.65
CA GLU A 103 -21.73 -2.62 -6.33
C GLU A 103 -22.32 -3.84 -7.07
N ALA A 104 -21.98 -4.02 -8.34
CA ALA A 104 -22.44 -5.15 -9.14
C ALA A 104 -21.98 -6.50 -8.56
N VAL A 105 -20.71 -6.61 -8.17
CA VAL A 105 -20.16 -7.85 -7.59
C VAL A 105 -20.80 -8.15 -6.23
N PHE A 106 -20.95 -7.15 -5.38
CA PHE A 106 -21.59 -7.35 -4.07
C PHE A 106 -23.08 -7.64 -4.18
N ALA A 107 -23.78 -7.03 -5.13
CA ALA A 107 -25.19 -7.37 -5.41
C ALA A 107 -25.35 -8.84 -5.85
N ALA A 108 -24.43 -9.35 -6.66
CA ALA A 108 -24.47 -10.72 -7.18
C ALA A 108 -23.99 -11.76 -6.16
N ARG A 109 -22.92 -11.48 -5.38
CA ARG A 109 -22.19 -12.45 -4.57
C ARG A 109 -21.90 -12.02 -3.13
N GLY A 110 -22.45 -10.92 -2.67
CA GLY A 110 -22.12 -10.33 -1.37
C GLY A 110 -22.28 -11.28 -0.18
N GLY A 111 -23.23 -12.25 -0.26
CA GLY A 111 -23.40 -13.28 0.76
C GLY A 111 -22.27 -14.32 0.86
N GLU A 112 -21.38 -14.38 -0.12
CA GLU A 112 -20.22 -15.31 -0.17
C GLU A 112 -18.90 -14.61 0.18
N ILE A 113 -18.86 -13.27 0.13
CA ILE A 113 -17.65 -12.47 0.34
C ILE A 113 -17.35 -12.36 1.83
N ALA A 114 -16.17 -12.85 2.24
CA ALA A 114 -15.64 -12.74 3.59
C ALA A 114 -15.13 -11.32 3.87
N CYS A 115 -14.32 -10.81 2.94
CA CYS A 115 -13.75 -9.46 3.05
C CYS A 115 -13.44 -8.85 1.68
N LEU A 116 -13.33 -7.52 1.70
CA LEU A 116 -12.67 -6.73 0.67
C LEU A 116 -11.36 -6.21 1.26
N ILE A 117 -10.23 -6.45 0.57
CA ILE A 117 -8.93 -5.90 0.93
C ILE A 117 -8.52 -4.85 -0.10
N THR A 118 -8.03 -3.70 0.38
CA THR A 118 -7.54 -2.59 -0.45
C THR A 118 -6.28 -2.00 0.14
N GLU A 119 -5.30 -1.63 -0.68
CA GLU A 119 -4.31 -0.66 -0.23
C GLU A 119 -5.05 0.62 0.16
N ALA A 120 -4.70 1.23 1.29
CA ALA A 120 -5.39 2.43 1.78
C ALA A 120 -5.29 3.60 0.77
N ALA A 121 -4.10 3.77 0.21
CA ALA A 121 -3.85 4.45 -1.07
C ALA A 121 -2.93 3.55 -1.88
N ALA A 122 -3.25 3.29 -3.13
CA ALA A 122 -2.46 2.40 -3.96
C ALA A 122 -1.05 2.97 -4.17
N GLY A 123 -0.04 2.13 -3.97
CA GLY A 123 1.36 2.48 -4.11
C GLY A 123 2.18 1.48 -4.93
N ASN A 124 1.59 0.34 -5.30
CA ASN A 124 2.24 -0.72 -6.07
C ASN A 124 1.95 -0.67 -7.59
N MET A 125 1.18 0.32 -8.02
CA MET A 125 0.98 0.68 -9.43
C MET A 125 1.40 2.14 -9.71
N GLY A 126 2.32 2.69 -8.90
CA GLY A 126 2.51 4.09 -8.67
C GLY A 126 1.51 4.60 -7.64
N VAL A 127 1.66 5.86 -7.21
CA VAL A 127 0.77 6.44 -6.21
C VAL A 127 -0.56 6.83 -6.85
N VAL A 128 -1.60 6.07 -6.52
CA VAL A 128 -2.98 6.34 -6.97
C VAL A 128 -3.89 6.36 -5.75
N PRO A 129 -4.25 7.55 -5.25
CA PRO A 129 -5.16 7.67 -4.12
C PRO A 129 -6.58 7.23 -4.51
N PRO A 130 -7.42 6.86 -3.52
CA PRO A 130 -8.83 6.60 -3.79
C PRO A 130 -9.52 7.87 -4.30
N ASP A 131 -10.41 7.72 -5.26
CA ASP A 131 -11.25 8.82 -5.72
C ASP A 131 -12.15 9.34 -4.59
N PRO A 132 -12.54 10.61 -4.62
CA PRO A 132 -13.47 11.16 -3.64
C PRO A 132 -14.73 10.30 -3.48
N GLY A 133 -14.97 9.81 -2.28
CA GLY A 133 -16.12 8.97 -1.96
C GLY A 133 -15.93 7.47 -2.18
N PHE A 134 -14.82 7.03 -2.80
CA PHE A 134 -14.58 5.60 -3.05
C PHE A 134 -14.44 4.82 -1.73
N THR A 135 -13.65 5.30 -0.78
CA THR A 135 -13.50 4.68 0.56
C THR A 135 -14.85 4.55 1.28
N ARG A 136 -15.72 5.58 1.20
CA ARG A 136 -17.09 5.50 1.74
C ARG A 136 -17.93 4.44 1.04
N ALA A 137 -17.77 4.28 -0.29
CA ALA A 137 -18.48 3.24 -1.02
C ALA A 137 -18.00 1.84 -0.59
N LEU A 138 -16.69 1.64 -0.39
CA LEU A 138 -16.14 0.39 0.15
C LEU A 138 -16.78 0.03 1.49
N ARG A 139 -16.80 0.97 2.44
CA ARG A 139 -17.40 0.73 3.76
C ARG A 139 -18.90 0.45 3.67
N ARG A 140 -19.62 1.24 2.92
CA ARG A 140 -21.07 1.07 2.77
C ARG A 140 -21.42 -0.30 2.22
N VAL A 141 -20.77 -0.71 1.15
CA VAL A 141 -21.07 -1.97 0.46
C VAL A 141 -20.68 -3.17 1.34
N THR A 142 -19.50 -3.15 1.97
CA THR A 142 -19.08 -4.24 2.88
C THR A 142 -20.02 -4.36 4.07
N ALA A 143 -20.43 -3.25 4.69
CA ALA A 143 -21.37 -3.25 5.81
C ALA A 143 -22.75 -3.78 5.43
N GLN A 144 -23.28 -3.39 4.26
CA GLN A 144 -24.60 -3.85 3.77
C GLN A 144 -24.66 -5.37 3.60
N HIS A 145 -23.54 -5.98 3.21
CA HIS A 145 -23.46 -7.42 2.95
C HIS A 145 -22.81 -8.23 4.10
N GLY A 146 -22.42 -7.59 5.20
CA GLY A 146 -21.77 -8.24 6.34
C GLY A 146 -20.39 -8.82 6.00
N ALA A 147 -19.71 -8.29 5.00
CA ALA A 147 -18.31 -8.56 4.70
C ALA A 147 -17.42 -7.60 5.50
N LEU A 148 -16.17 -8.01 5.80
CA LEU A 148 -15.23 -7.14 6.47
C LEU A 148 -14.47 -6.25 5.45
N LEU A 149 -14.19 -5.00 5.84
CA LEU A 149 -13.28 -4.11 5.14
C LEU A 149 -11.89 -4.22 5.76
N VAL A 150 -10.90 -4.65 4.97
CA VAL A 150 -9.50 -4.74 5.35
C VAL A 150 -8.72 -3.62 4.65
N SER A 151 -8.18 -2.69 5.42
CA SER A 151 -7.29 -1.65 4.90
C SER A 151 -5.84 -2.10 5.01
N ASP A 152 -5.18 -2.26 3.87
CA ASP A 152 -3.76 -2.56 3.83
C ASP A 152 -2.95 -1.27 3.95
N GLU A 153 -2.41 -1.04 5.12
CA GLU A 153 -1.55 0.08 5.48
C GLU A 153 -0.06 -0.34 5.58
N VAL A 154 0.33 -1.45 4.99
CA VAL A 154 1.73 -1.88 5.01
C VAL A 154 2.64 -0.82 4.40
N MET A 155 2.18 -0.08 3.39
CA MET A 155 2.93 1.00 2.76
C MET A 155 2.66 2.37 3.39
N THR A 156 1.41 2.72 3.61
CA THR A 156 0.94 4.03 4.07
C THR A 156 1.02 4.20 5.59
N GLY A 157 0.90 3.12 6.34
CA GLY A 157 0.88 3.12 7.81
C GLY A 157 2.13 3.76 8.40
N PHE A 158 1.92 4.74 9.28
CA PHE A 158 2.97 5.53 9.94
C PHE A 158 3.94 6.25 8.98
N ARG A 159 3.69 6.19 7.67
CA ARG A 159 4.46 6.89 6.63
C ARG A 159 3.83 8.22 6.24
N VAL A 160 2.55 8.20 5.90
CA VAL A 160 1.86 9.39 5.37
C VAL A 160 1.37 10.34 6.47
N SER A 161 1.14 9.80 7.65
CA SER A 161 0.85 10.54 8.88
C SER A 161 1.11 9.65 10.10
N ARG A 162 1.03 10.24 11.30
CA ARG A 162 1.14 9.54 12.58
C ARG A 162 0.14 8.38 12.73
N ALA A 163 -1.05 8.51 12.16
CA ALA A 163 -2.10 7.50 12.16
C ALA A 163 -2.28 6.80 10.80
N GLY A 164 -1.23 6.82 9.93
CA GLY A 164 -1.30 6.24 8.60
C GLY A 164 -2.26 6.98 7.67
N TRP A 165 -2.83 6.28 6.70
CA TRP A 165 -3.81 6.83 5.77
C TRP A 165 -5.12 7.22 6.46
N TRP A 166 -5.52 6.45 7.47
CA TRP A 166 -6.67 6.77 8.29
C TRP A 166 -6.63 8.22 8.82
N GLY A 167 -5.51 8.59 9.44
CA GLY A 167 -5.32 9.95 9.94
C GLY A 167 -5.12 11.01 8.86
N HIS A 168 -4.62 10.62 7.69
CA HIS A 168 -4.36 11.51 6.55
C HIS A 168 -5.64 11.82 5.76
N GLU A 169 -6.43 10.82 5.45
CA GLU A 169 -7.65 10.98 4.65
C GLU A 169 -8.75 11.75 5.41
N GLY A 170 -8.78 11.61 6.74
CA GLY A 170 -9.75 12.29 7.59
C GLY A 170 -11.20 11.92 7.28
N VAL A 171 -11.42 10.76 6.68
CA VAL A 171 -12.76 10.24 6.35
C VAL A 171 -13.26 9.41 7.52
N ASP A 172 -14.49 9.66 7.95
CA ASP A 172 -15.18 8.88 8.98
C ASP A 172 -15.61 7.50 8.42
N VAL A 173 -14.61 6.67 8.12
CA VAL A 173 -14.79 5.32 7.54
C VAL A 173 -13.81 4.37 8.22
N ALA A 174 -14.20 3.80 9.36
CA ALA A 174 -13.37 2.82 10.05
C ALA A 174 -13.36 1.48 9.29
N PRO A 175 -12.18 0.96 8.87
CA PRO A 175 -12.06 -0.42 8.44
C PRO A 175 -12.25 -1.38 9.62
N ASP A 176 -12.62 -2.63 9.33
CA ASP A 176 -12.77 -3.66 10.37
C ASP A 176 -11.41 -4.21 10.80
N LEU A 177 -10.48 -4.33 9.84
CA LEU A 177 -9.11 -4.78 10.04
C LEU A 177 -8.13 -3.87 9.28
N LEU A 178 -6.94 -3.70 9.83
CA LEU A 178 -5.81 -3.00 9.22
C LEU A 178 -4.57 -3.89 9.26
N THR A 179 -3.68 -3.72 8.28
CA THR A 179 -2.37 -4.37 8.26
C THR A 179 -1.26 -3.34 8.21
N PHE A 180 -0.17 -3.59 8.93
CA PHE A 180 0.98 -2.68 9.05
C PHE A 180 2.28 -3.42 8.81
N GLY A 181 3.30 -2.70 8.36
CA GLY A 181 4.66 -3.21 8.13
C GLY A 181 5.61 -2.07 7.80
N LYS A 182 6.67 -2.36 7.07
CA LYS A 182 7.66 -1.37 6.60
C LYS A 182 8.09 -0.38 7.70
N VAL A 183 7.56 0.85 7.72
CA VAL A 183 7.92 1.89 8.71
C VAL A 183 7.77 1.39 10.13
N MET A 184 6.68 0.65 10.43
CA MET A 184 6.44 0.07 11.75
C MET A 184 7.61 -0.78 12.26
N GLY A 185 8.32 -1.45 11.37
CA GLY A 185 9.44 -2.33 11.71
C GLY A 185 10.78 -1.60 11.91
N GLY A 186 10.90 -0.31 11.52
CA GLY A 186 12.14 0.43 11.65
C GLY A 186 13.35 -0.20 10.95
N GLY A 187 13.12 -0.84 9.79
CA GLY A 187 14.13 -1.57 9.02
C GLY A 187 14.31 -3.03 9.42
N PHE A 188 13.60 -3.50 10.45
CA PHE A 188 13.62 -4.90 10.90
C PHE A 188 12.35 -5.66 10.47
N PRO A 189 12.39 -7.01 10.46
CA PRO A 189 11.25 -7.83 10.08
C PRO A 189 10.17 -7.80 11.17
N ALA A 190 9.35 -6.78 11.15
CA ALA A 190 8.17 -6.62 11.98
C ALA A 190 7.00 -6.09 11.16
N ALA A 191 5.85 -6.66 11.39
CA ALA A 191 4.58 -6.24 10.84
C ALA A 191 3.47 -6.55 11.85
N ALA A 192 2.25 -6.11 11.57
CA ALA A 192 1.11 -6.36 12.43
C ALA A 192 -0.19 -6.38 11.63
N PHE A 193 -1.20 -7.04 12.17
CA PHE A 193 -2.58 -6.83 11.79
C PHE A 193 -3.43 -6.62 13.05
N GLY A 194 -4.46 -5.83 12.91
CA GLY A 194 -5.32 -5.49 14.05
C GLY A 194 -6.61 -4.84 13.58
N GLY A 195 -7.46 -4.49 14.52
CA GLY A 195 -8.75 -3.85 14.25
C GLY A 195 -9.74 -4.08 15.38
N ARG A 196 -10.99 -4.30 15.02
CA ARG A 196 -12.11 -4.51 15.95
C ARG A 196 -11.85 -5.65 16.92
N ALA A 197 -12.10 -5.41 18.21
CA ALA A 197 -11.85 -6.39 19.28
C ALA A 197 -12.68 -7.68 19.10
N ASP A 198 -13.94 -7.57 18.64
CA ASP A 198 -14.80 -8.73 18.44
C ASP A 198 -14.32 -9.64 17.29
N VAL A 199 -13.68 -9.08 16.28
CA VAL A 199 -13.04 -9.82 15.20
C VAL A 199 -11.74 -10.45 15.70
N MET A 200 -10.88 -9.68 16.36
CA MET A 200 -9.58 -10.13 16.86
C MET A 200 -9.70 -11.22 17.93
N ALA A 201 -10.79 -11.25 18.70
CA ALA A 201 -11.06 -12.28 19.71
C ALA A 201 -11.22 -13.70 19.12
N LEU A 202 -11.39 -13.84 17.79
CA LEU A 202 -11.39 -15.16 17.16
C LEU A 202 -9.98 -15.76 16.97
N LEU A 203 -8.92 -15.00 17.24
CA LEU A 203 -7.56 -15.53 17.17
C LEU A 203 -7.26 -16.48 18.36
N ALA A 204 -6.56 -17.57 18.07
CA ALA A 204 -6.03 -18.44 19.11
C ALA A 204 -5.07 -17.66 20.05
N PRO A 205 -5.08 -17.92 21.38
CA PRO A 205 -5.78 -19.02 22.08
C PRO A 205 -7.25 -18.73 22.41
N ASP A 206 -7.75 -17.48 22.28
CA ASP A 206 -9.10 -17.10 22.70
C ASP A 206 -10.17 -17.64 21.75
N GLY A 207 -9.86 -17.75 20.45
CA GLY A 207 -10.74 -18.25 19.41
C GLY A 207 -10.11 -19.37 18.56
N PRO A 208 -10.87 -19.85 17.56
CA PRO A 208 -10.46 -21.01 16.75
C PRO A 208 -9.50 -20.68 15.59
N VAL A 209 -9.26 -19.41 15.29
CA VAL A 209 -8.43 -18.99 14.14
C VAL A 209 -6.96 -19.03 14.52
N TYR A 210 -6.21 -19.93 13.90
CA TYR A 210 -4.79 -20.13 14.22
C TYR A 210 -3.88 -19.16 13.47
N GLN A 211 -2.98 -18.52 14.22
CA GLN A 211 -1.84 -17.76 13.74
C GLN A 211 -0.66 -17.95 14.71
N ALA A 212 0.51 -18.28 14.21
CA ALA A 212 1.74 -18.34 14.98
C ALA A 212 2.95 -18.07 14.08
N GLY A 213 3.98 -17.46 14.64
CA GLY A 213 5.27 -17.23 14.02
C GLY A 213 6.35 -17.16 15.07
N THR A 214 7.41 -17.98 14.93
CA THR A 214 8.47 -18.10 15.93
C THR A 214 9.15 -16.76 16.26
N LEU A 215 9.33 -15.89 15.24
CA LEU A 215 9.99 -14.60 15.38
C LEU A 215 9.01 -13.42 15.45
N SER A 216 7.72 -13.68 15.46
CA SER A 216 6.71 -12.62 15.63
C SER A 216 6.86 -11.98 17.01
N GLY A 217 6.98 -10.67 17.06
CA GLY A 217 7.20 -9.93 18.31
C GLY A 217 8.60 -10.10 18.91
N ASN A 218 9.62 -10.50 18.14
CA ASN A 218 10.97 -10.65 18.66
C ASN A 218 11.53 -9.35 19.25
N PRO A 219 12.36 -9.42 20.31
CA PRO A 219 12.78 -8.23 21.06
C PRO A 219 13.54 -7.19 20.24
N VAL A 220 14.30 -7.62 19.23
CA VAL A 220 15.10 -6.70 18.40
C VAL A 220 14.20 -5.91 17.47
N ALA A 221 13.29 -6.57 16.75
CA ALA A 221 12.39 -5.93 15.82
C ALA A 221 11.35 -5.03 16.54
N THR A 222 10.86 -5.45 17.70
CA THR A 222 9.93 -4.62 18.50
C THR A 222 10.61 -3.40 19.10
N ALA A 223 11.87 -3.51 19.54
CA ALA A 223 12.66 -2.36 20.00
C ALA A 223 12.91 -1.35 18.87
N ALA A 224 13.29 -1.83 17.67
CA ALA A 224 13.50 -0.98 16.51
C ALA A 224 12.21 -0.29 16.06
N GLY A 225 11.10 -1.04 15.97
CA GLY A 225 9.80 -0.49 15.63
C GLY A 225 9.33 0.59 16.60
N LEU A 226 9.43 0.30 17.91
CA LEU A 226 9.05 1.25 18.96
C LEU A 226 9.90 2.54 18.91
N ALA A 227 11.21 2.41 18.72
CA ALA A 227 12.11 3.56 18.59
C ALA A 227 11.76 4.39 17.35
N THR A 228 11.49 3.74 16.23
CA THR A 228 11.10 4.41 14.98
C THR A 228 9.76 5.14 15.12
N LEU A 229 8.73 4.48 15.63
CA LEU A 229 7.43 5.14 15.79
C LEU A 229 7.52 6.33 16.73
N ARG A 230 8.27 6.24 17.83
CA ARG A 230 8.46 7.36 18.76
C ARG A 230 9.24 8.54 18.16
N ALA A 231 10.13 8.27 17.19
CA ALA A 231 10.82 9.31 16.43
C ALA A 231 9.95 9.93 15.32
N CYS A 232 8.84 9.31 14.97
CA CYS A 232 7.88 9.86 13.99
C CYS A 232 6.95 10.86 14.70
N ASP A 233 7.41 12.09 14.84
CA ASP A 233 6.69 13.24 15.39
C ASP A 233 6.14 14.17 14.29
N ASP A 234 5.44 15.22 14.69
CA ASP A 234 4.79 16.14 13.77
C ASP A 234 5.81 16.95 12.93
N ASP A 235 6.99 17.26 13.51
CA ASP A 235 8.06 17.98 12.83
C ASP A 235 8.65 17.13 11.69
N LEU A 236 8.84 15.83 11.95
CA LEU A 236 9.28 14.89 10.91
C LEU A 236 8.26 14.82 9.76
N TYR A 237 6.96 14.67 10.06
CA TYR A 237 5.94 14.61 9.01
C TYR A 237 5.85 15.91 8.21
N ALA A 238 5.98 17.07 8.85
CA ALA A 238 6.06 18.35 8.17
C ALA A 238 7.25 18.41 7.22
N ARG A 239 8.46 18.02 7.69
CA ARG A 239 9.69 17.97 6.88
C ARG A 239 9.55 17.00 5.70
N LEU A 240 9.00 15.80 5.90
CA LEU A 240 8.75 14.84 4.82
C LEU A 240 7.83 15.43 3.74
N GLY A 241 6.78 16.14 4.14
CA GLY A 241 5.88 16.81 3.21
C GLY A 241 6.54 17.92 2.41
N GLU A 242 7.41 18.73 3.03
CA GLU A 242 8.17 19.80 2.36
C GLU A 242 9.17 19.24 1.35
N VAL A 243 9.99 18.27 1.76
CA VAL A 243 11.02 17.67 0.89
C VAL A 243 10.37 16.93 -0.28
N SER A 244 9.28 16.19 -0.04
CA SER A 244 8.55 15.49 -1.11
C SER A 244 8.03 16.46 -2.16
N ARG A 245 7.42 17.57 -1.73
CA ARG A 245 6.93 18.59 -2.66
C ARG A 245 8.07 19.23 -3.43
N MET A 246 9.15 19.62 -2.77
CA MET A 246 10.31 20.24 -3.41
C MET A 246 10.88 19.37 -4.52
N ILE A 247 11.09 18.08 -4.26
CA ILE A 247 11.62 17.13 -5.26
C ILE A 247 10.61 16.91 -6.39
N ALA A 248 9.34 16.70 -6.09
CA ALA A 248 8.34 16.43 -7.11
C ALA A 248 8.03 17.64 -7.98
N ASP A 249 7.98 18.84 -7.42
CA ASP A 249 7.78 20.07 -8.17
C ASP A 249 8.97 20.35 -9.09
N ALA A 250 10.20 20.13 -8.61
CA ALA A 250 11.40 20.27 -9.43
C ALA A 250 11.46 19.21 -10.55
N ALA A 251 11.08 17.97 -10.27
CA ALA A 251 10.99 16.92 -11.28
C ALA A 251 9.95 17.27 -12.35
N SER A 252 8.77 17.75 -11.93
CA SER A 252 7.71 18.19 -12.84
C SER A 252 8.16 19.39 -13.69
N ALA A 253 8.81 20.38 -13.10
CA ALA A 253 9.35 21.53 -13.84
C ALA A 253 10.37 21.09 -14.88
N ALA A 254 11.35 20.25 -14.50
CA ALA A 254 12.39 19.78 -15.41
C ALA A 254 11.80 18.95 -16.57
N LEU A 255 10.82 18.09 -16.32
CA LEU A 255 10.15 17.31 -17.36
C LEU A 255 9.30 18.20 -18.28
N SER A 256 8.63 19.22 -17.74
CA SER A 256 7.90 20.23 -18.54
C SER A 256 8.82 21.00 -19.46
N ASP A 257 9.96 21.49 -18.94
CA ASP A 257 10.96 22.22 -19.71
C ASP A 257 11.58 21.36 -20.83
N ALA A 258 11.69 20.05 -20.60
CA ALA A 258 12.14 19.08 -21.59
C ALA A 258 11.04 18.61 -22.57
N GLY A 259 9.79 19.06 -22.38
CA GLY A 259 8.65 18.65 -23.22
C GLY A 259 8.22 17.20 -23.04
N VAL A 260 8.50 16.59 -21.88
CA VAL A 260 8.12 15.22 -21.56
C VAL A 260 6.72 15.19 -20.93
N PRO A 261 5.74 14.52 -21.53
CA PRO A 261 4.42 14.33 -20.93
C PRO A 261 4.54 13.60 -19.59
N HIS A 262 3.97 14.18 -18.52
CA HIS A 262 4.03 13.56 -17.20
C HIS A 262 2.88 14.02 -16.30
N ARG A 263 2.65 13.25 -15.24
CA ARG A 263 1.68 13.57 -14.18
C ARG A 263 2.26 13.20 -12.83
N VAL A 264 2.25 14.12 -11.87
CA VAL A 264 2.58 13.83 -10.47
C VAL A 264 1.30 13.54 -9.70
N GLN A 265 1.30 12.47 -8.91
CA GLN A 265 0.21 12.12 -7.99
C GLN A 265 0.76 11.84 -6.60
N TRP A 266 -0.08 12.05 -5.59
CA TRP A 266 0.29 12.13 -4.19
C TRP A 266 -0.57 11.26 -3.28
N ALA A 267 0.06 10.72 -2.22
CA ALA A 267 -0.59 10.17 -1.05
C ALA A 267 0.23 10.56 0.20
N GLY A 268 -0.13 11.67 0.84
CA GLY A 268 0.67 12.27 1.92
C GLY A 268 2.04 12.72 1.40
N SER A 269 3.13 12.20 2.00
CA SER A 269 4.51 12.43 1.55
C SER A 269 4.99 11.46 0.46
N MET A 270 4.18 10.46 0.10
CA MET A 270 4.45 9.58 -1.04
C MET A 270 4.01 10.25 -2.32
N PHE A 271 4.77 10.05 -3.40
CA PHE A 271 4.38 10.52 -4.73
C PHE A 271 4.90 9.60 -5.82
N SER A 272 4.34 9.73 -7.02
CA SER A 272 4.87 9.12 -8.25
C SER A 272 4.84 10.11 -9.38
N VAL A 273 5.81 10.00 -10.27
CA VAL A 273 5.86 10.71 -11.54
C VAL A 273 5.48 9.72 -12.62
N PHE A 274 4.26 9.81 -13.13
CA PHE A 274 3.79 9.01 -14.26
C PHE A 274 4.21 9.69 -15.57
N PHE A 275 4.83 8.94 -16.46
CA PHE A 275 5.27 9.43 -17.78
C PHE A 275 4.12 9.34 -18.80
N ARG A 276 3.04 10.10 -18.53
CA ARG A 276 1.86 10.24 -19.38
C ARG A 276 1.10 11.52 -19.07
N GLU A 277 0.27 11.95 -20.00
CA GLU A 277 -0.71 13.00 -19.73
C GLU A 277 -1.97 12.45 -19.03
N GLY A 278 -2.65 13.32 -18.28
CA GLY A 278 -3.90 12.98 -17.61
C GLY A 278 -3.73 12.27 -16.27
N ALA A 279 -4.83 12.17 -15.54
CA ALA A 279 -4.87 11.52 -14.23
C ALA A 279 -4.80 9.99 -14.38
N VAL A 280 -4.11 9.33 -13.46
CA VAL A 280 -4.07 7.88 -13.31
C VAL A 280 -5.02 7.51 -12.19
N ARG A 281 -6.06 6.74 -12.48
CA ARG A 281 -7.09 6.34 -11.52
C ARG A 281 -7.20 4.83 -11.36
N THR A 282 -6.74 4.09 -12.37
CA THR A 282 -6.80 2.64 -12.45
C THR A 282 -5.44 2.05 -12.79
N TYR A 283 -5.32 0.74 -12.67
CA TYR A 283 -4.11 0.03 -13.10
C TYR A 283 -3.91 0.12 -14.63
N ASP A 284 -4.99 0.11 -15.40
CA ASP A 284 -4.90 0.24 -16.85
C ASP A 284 -4.38 1.62 -17.23
N ASP A 285 -4.82 2.70 -16.56
CA ASP A 285 -4.24 4.03 -16.76
C ASP A 285 -2.74 4.04 -16.46
N ALA A 286 -2.30 3.39 -15.36
CA ALA A 286 -0.88 3.34 -14.99
C ALA A 286 -0.04 2.60 -16.04
N ARG A 287 -0.58 1.59 -16.70
CA ARG A 287 0.10 0.81 -17.75
C ARG A 287 0.31 1.58 -19.06
N GLU A 288 -0.46 2.64 -19.30
CA GLU A 288 -0.33 3.47 -20.51
C GLU A 288 0.83 4.47 -20.47
N GLN A 289 1.59 4.53 -19.37
CA GLN A 289 2.74 5.43 -19.28
C GLN A 289 3.91 5.00 -20.19
N ASP A 290 4.73 5.96 -20.65
CA ASP A 290 5.95 5.70 -21.41
C ASP A 290 7.06 5.14 -20.51
N ALA A 291 7.08 3.82 -20.37
CA ALA A 291 8.09 3.12 -19.58
C ALA A 291 9.51 3.27 -20.16
N ALA A 292 9.65 3.53 -21.48
CA ALA A 292 10.96 3.75 -22.10
C ALA A 292 11.51 5.13 -21.72
N ALA A 293 10.68 6.17 -21.71
CA ALA A 293 11.07 7.49 -21.22
C ALA A 293 11.46 7.45 -19.73
N PHE A 294 10.67 6.73 -18.90
CA PHE A 294 11.03 6.49 -17.52
C PHE A 294 12.40 5.79 -17.40
N GLY A 295 12.65 4.75 -18.18
CA GLY A 295 13.93 4.03 -18.16
C GLY A 295 15.12 4.95 -18.46
N ARG A 296 15.02 5.84 -19.46
CA ARG A 296 16.06 6.82 -19.76
C ARG A 296 16.26 7.84 -18.63
N PHE A 297 15.15 8.31 -18.03
CA PHE A 297 15.17 9.17 -16.84
C PHE A 297 15.87 8.50 -15.67
N PHE A 298 15.47 7.27 -15.36
CA PHE A 298 16.04 6.47 -14.26
C PHE A 298 17.55 6.29 -14.42
N HIS A 299 18.02 5.87 -15.59
CA HIS A 299 19.46 5.66 -15.82
C HIS A 299 20.25 6.95 -15.72
N ALA A 300 19.74 8.06 -16.23
CA ALA A 300 20.41 9.35 -16.11
C ALA A 300 20.48 9.85 -14.65
N MET A 301 19.44 9.60 -13.83
CA MET A 301 19.50 9.88 -12.40
C MET A 301 20.52 8.97 -11.70
N LEU A 302 20.55 7.68 -12.04
CA LEU A 302 21.50 6.71 -11.48
C LEU A 302 22.94 7.09 -11.82
N ASP A 303 23.23 7.48 -13.06
CA ASP A 303 24.55 7.96 -13.51
C ASP A 303 24.98 9.23 -12.76
N ALA A 304 24.01 10.05 -12.36
CA ALA A 304 24.24 11.22 -11.52
C ALA A 304 24.35 10.90 -10.00
N GLY A 305 24.30 9.63 -9.61
CA GLY A 305 24.42 9.19 -8.21
C GLY A 305 23.11 9.20 -7.44
N VAL A 306 21.97 9.31 -8.11
CA VAL A 306 20.63 9.29 -7.50
C VAL A 306 19.91 7.99 -7.87
N TYR A 307 19.75 7.11 -6.89
CA TYR A 307 19.06 5.83 -7.09
C TYR A 307 17.56 5.98 -6.85
N LEU A 308 16.80 6.11 -7.93
CA LEU A 308 15.34 6.11 -7.91
C LEU A 308 14.77 4.68 -7.81
N PRO A 309 13.47 4.51 -7.53
CA PRO A 309 12.81 3.23 -7.74
C PRO A 309 13.01 2.73 -9.18
N PRO A 310 13.37 1.44 -9.38
CA PRO A 310 13.78 0.94 -10.71
C PRO A 310 12.62 0.66 -11.67
N SER A 311 11.37 0.86 -11.23
CA SER A 311 10.16 0.63 -12.04
C SER A 311 9.29 1.88 -12.09
N ALA A 312 8.69 2.14 -13.25
CA ALA A 312 7.73 3.21 -13.45
C ALA A 312 6.44 3.05 -12.61
N PHE A 313 6.21 1.85 -12.05
CA PHE A 313 5.06 1.54 -11.20
C PHE A 313 5.35 1.69 -9.70
N GLU A 314 6.47 2.28 -9.34
CA GLU A 314 6.88 2.44 -7.95
C GLU A 314 6.53 3.82 -7.39
N SER A 315 6.38 3.86 -6.08
CA SER A 315 6.23 5.09 -5.31
C SER A 315 7.59 5.64 -4.92
N TRP A 316 7.73 6.97 -4.96
CA TRP A 316 8.91 7.66 -4.46
C TRP A 316 8.72 7.96 -2.98
N PHE A 317 9.75 7.65 -2.20
CA PHE A 317 9.76 7.86 -0.77
C PHE A 317 10.89 8.81 -0.37
N VAL A 318 10.56 9.77 0.47
CA VAL A 318 11.56 10.54 1.22
C VAL A 318 11.60 10.05 2.67
N SER A 319 12.71 10.29 3.33
CA SER A 319 12.92 9.92 4.74
C SER A 319 13.54 11.09 5.51
N GLY A 320 13.55 11.01 6.83
CA GLY A 320 14.22 11.98 7.68
C GLY A 320 15.75 12.06 7.49
N ALA A 321 16.34 11.08 6.76
CA ALA A 321 17.75 11.09 6.41
C ALA A 321 18.09 11.91 5.15
N HIS A 322 17.08 12.41 4.43
CA HIS A 322 17.30 13.35 3.34
C HIS A 322 17.57 14.75 3.92
N ASP A 323 18.84 15.00 4.22
CA ASP A 323 19.32 16.33 4.59
C ASP A 323 19.33 17.29 3.39
N ASP A 324 19.71 18.53 3.63
CA ASP A 324 19.69 19.55 2.59
C ASP A 324 20.68 19.25 1.47
N ASP A 325 21.84 18.68 1.79
CA ASP A 325 22.86 18.28 0.79
C ASP A 325 22.33 17.15 -0.13
N ALA A 326 21.68 16.16 0.44
CA ALA A 326 21.05 15.07 -0.33
C ALA A 326 19.93 15.59 -1.23
N VAL A 327 19.09 16.49 -0.72
CA VAL A 327 18.02 17.12 -1.50
C VAL A 327 18.60 17.95 -2.63
N GLU A 328 19.61 18.81 -2.38
CA GLU A 328 20.26 19.63 -3.40
C GLU A 328 20.88 18.76 -4.50
N HIS A 329 21.51 17.64 -4.15
CA HIS A 329 22.07 16.69 -5.10
C HIS A 329 20.99 16.09 -6.02
N VAL A 330 19.83 15.68 -5.46
CA VAL A 330 18.69 15.19 -6.25
C VAL A 330 18.20 16.28 -7.21
N LEU A 331 17.99 17.50 -6.72
CA LEU A 331 17.51 18.62 -7.53
C LEU A 331 18.44 18.96 -8.69
N ALA A 332 19.76 18.91 -8.47
CA ALA A 332 20.76 19.17 -9.50
C ALA A 332 20.76 18.12 -10.63
N ALA A 333 20.40 16.88 -10.35
CA ALA A 333 20.37 15.79 -11.34
C ALA A 333 19.14 15.86 -12.26
N LEU A 334 18.00 16.36 -11.78
CA LEU A 334 16.71 16.32 -12.46
C LEU A 334 16.70 16.92 -13.89
N PRO A 335 17.31 18.09 -14.17
CA PRO A 335 17.29 18.67 -15.52
C PRO A 335 18.01 17.81 -16.56
N GLY A 336 19.11 17.13 -16.16
CA GLY A 336 19.84 16.20 -17.02
C GLY A 336 19.00 14.96 -17.36
N ALA A 337 18.37 14.40 -16.35
CA ALA A 337 17.51 13.23 -16.48
C ALA A 337 16.25 13.52 -17.32
N ALA A 338 15.64 14.69 -17.16
CA ALA A 338 14.50 15.10 -17.97
C ALA A 338 14.84 15.21 -19.46
N ARG A 339 16.01 15.77 -19.80
CA ARG A 339 16.49 15.80 -21.19
C ARG A 339 16.76 14.40 -21.75
N ALA A 340 17.29 13.49 -20.92
CA ALA A 340 17.47 12.10 -21.33
C ALA A 340 16.12 11.40 -21.60
N ALA A 341 15.11 11.66 -20.78
CA ALA A 341 13.74 11.14 -20.99
C ALA A 341 13.14 11.60 -22.33
N ALA A 342 13.38 12.86 -22.70
CA ALA A 342 12.88 13.46 -23.96
C ALA A 342 13.58 12.93 -25.22
N SER A 343 14.79 12.35 -25.09
CA SER A 343 15.54 11.84 -26.24
C SER A 343 14.85 10.63 -26.85
N VAL A 344 14.53 10.66 -28.13
CA VAL A 344 14.06 9.48 -28.88
C VAL A 344 15.24 8.50 -28.97
N GLY A 345 15.12 7.31 -28.43
CA GLY A 345 16.16 6.30 -28.45
C GLY A 345 16.61 6.01 -29.89
N ALA A 346 17.92 5.94 -30.11
CA ALA A 346 18.53 5.61 -31.41
C ALA A 346 18.23 4.15 -31.86
N THR A 347 17.43 3.40 -31.13
CA THR A 347 17.09 1.98 -31.36
C THR A 347 15.69 1.76 -31.96
N ASP A 348 14.88 2.81 -32.17
CA ASP A 348 13.55 2.71 -32.78
C ASP A 348 13.54 3.10 -34.29
N ARG A 349 14.62 2.80 -35.02
CA ARG A 349 14.66 2.92 -36.47
C ARG A 349 15.01 1.61 -37.14
#